data_7b121dc6281814df0a88b5a53a47d5c0
#
_entry.id   7b121dc6281814df0a88b5a53a47d5c0
#
_cell.length_a   1.000
_cell.length_b   1.000
_cell.length_c   1.000
_cell.angle_alpha   90.00
_cell.angle_beta   90.00
_cell.angle_gamma   90.00
#
_symmetry.space_group_name_H-M   'P 1'
#
loop_
_entity.id
_entity.type
_entity.pdbx_description
1 polymer ?
#
loop_
_entity_poly.entity_id
_entity_poly.type
_entity_poly.pdbx_seq_one_letter_code
_entity_poly.pdbx_strand_id
1 'polypeptide(L)'
;MQTPRTEFAQALKAVATERGLDGAVILETIKQAIIAAYRRDAKEQGEDVDTMDFDVEINPVNGEAKVFAWPADMPEEKKDVTPPGFGRIAAQTAKQVIHQKIREAEKGAIMDEFSGRVGTLISGMILRFDGSNVRVDIGRTEAIMPASERIPSERLSANQRLTFLLKAIEEGPKGKDIILSRADPLFVEKLFAREVPEVASGSVIVKMTAREAGVRSKVAVFSNASGVDPVGSCVGQKGVRVQAVTNELGGERVDIVPWSENTKELIASSLSPAENLSVILDEENKIAKVFAPEEMLSLAIGREGQNVRLAAKLTGYRIEVEPSLPKKAAKTKKVKKVIKKKSAKKKIEDGSKKLDAGK
;
A
#
# COMPACT_ATOMS: atom_id res chain seq x y z
N MET A 1 45.67 38.31 -5.87
CA MET A 1 45.43 38.15 -4.43
C MET A 1 44.04 37.52 -4.26
N GLN A 2 43.95 36.28 -3.85
CA GLN A 2 42.67 35.65 -3.56
C GLN A 2 42.18 36.21 -2.21
N THR A 3 41.09 36.96 -2.22
CA THR A 3 40.41 37.38 -1.01
C THR A 3 40.06 36.13 -0.18
N PRO A 4 40.28 36.14 1.14
CA PRO A 4 39.95 35.00 1.97
C PRO A 4 38.44 34.74 1.84
N ARG A 5 38.08 33.55 1.34
CA ARG A 5 36.68 33.11 1.27
C ARG A 5 36.19 32.99 2.68
N THR A 6 35.26 33.83 3.08
CA THR A 6 34.65 33.80 4.39
C THR A 6 33.85 32.50 4.58
N GLU A 7 33.64 32.08 5.80
CA GLU A 7 32.83 30.89 6.12
C GLU A 7 31.43 30.93 5.48
N PHE A 8 30.89 32.15 5.31
CA PHE A 8 29.58 32.36 4.66
C PHE A 8 29.62 31.97 3.17
N ALA A 9 30.60 32.49 2.42
CA ALA A 9 30.73 32.18 0.98
C ALA A 9 31.02 30.69 0.74
N GLN A 10 31.78 30.06 1.64
CA GLN A 10 32.07 28.62 1.59
C GLN A 10 30.81 27.79 1.87
N ALA A 11 30.05 28.16 2.90
CA ALA A 11 28.79 27.48 3.25
C ALA A 11 27.75 27.59 2.14
N LEU A 12 27.58 28.79 1.57
CA LEU A 12 26.66 29.02 0.45
C LEU A 12 27.03 28.16 -0.78
N LYS A 13 28.32 28.15 -1.12
CA LYS A 13 28.81 27.36 -2.26
C LYS A 13 28.70 25.85 -2.02
N ALA A 14 28.98 25.38 -0.81
CA ALA A 14 28.83 23.99 -0.44
C ALA A 14 27.38 23.53 -0.61
N VAL A 15 26.41 24.31 -0.10
CA VAL A 15 24.98 24.00 -0.21
C VAL A 15 24.53 24.01 -1.69
N ALA A 16 24.97 25.00 -2.47
CA ALA A 16 24.63 25.09 -3.88
C ALA A 16 25.20 23.91 -4.68
N THR A 17 26.48 23.56 -4.44
CA THR A 17 27.18 22.56 -5.28
C THR A 17 26.87 21.12 -4.84
N GLU A 18 26.84 20.83 -3.52
CA GLU A 18 26.69 19.46 -3.00
C GLU A 18 25.24 18.99 -2.98
N ARG A 19 24.29 19.93 -2.94
CA ARG A 19 22.87 19.62 -2.78
C ARG A 19 22.00 20.01 -3.98
N GLY A 20 22.61 20.56 -5.05
CA GLY A 20 21.90 20.94 -6.27
C GLY A 20 20.90 22.08 -6.08
N LEU A 21 21.08 22.90 -5.03
CA LEU A 21 20.23 24.07 -4.79
C LEU A 21 20.80 25.30 -5.50
N ASP A 22 19.91 26.10 -6.10
CA ASP A 22 20.31 27.37 -6.67
C ASP A 22 20.73 28.35 -5.58
N GLY A 23 21.98 28.83 -5.63
CA GLY A 23 22.51 29.82 -4.68
C GLY A 23 21.68 31.11 -4.64
N ALA A 24 21.05 31.49 -5.75
CA ALA A 24 20.17 32.68 -5.81
C ALA A 24 18.90 32.48 -4.96
N VAL A 25 18.30 31.30 -5.00
CA VAL A 25 17.11 30.94 -4.18
C VAL A 25 17.45 30.94 -2.69
N ILE A 26 18.64 30.44 -2.32
CA ILE A 26 19.12 30.46 -0.95
C ILE A 26 19.30 31.90 -0.44
N LEU A 27 19.97 32.75 -1.25
CA LEU A 27 20.17 34.16 -0.92
C LEU A 27 18.84 34.89 -0.74
N GLU A 28 17.87 34.68 -1.64
CA GLU A 28 16.56 35.29 -1.52
C GLU A 28 15.83 34.82 -0.23
N THR A 29 15.91 33.54 0.09
CA THR A 29 15.34 33.02 1.36
C THR A 29 15.98 33.62 2.59
N ILE A 30 17.32 33.86 2.55
CA ILE A 30 18.05 34.54 3.63
C ILE A 30 17.58 35.99 3.76
N LYS A 31 17.44 36.72 2.65
CA LYS A 31 16.93 38.11 2.63
C LYS A 31 15.57 38.19 3.31
N GLN A 32 14.63 37.32 2.90
CA GLN A 32 13.27 37.31 3.48
C GLN A 32 13.29 36.99 4.98
N ALA A 33 14.15 36.09 5.43
CA ALA A 33 14.30 35.77 6.85
C ALA A 33 14.89 36.94 7.66
N ILE A 34 15.85 37.66 7.07
CA ILE A 34 16.43 38.86 7.71
C ILE A 34 15.41 40.00 7.79
N ILE A 35 14.62 40.21 6.74
CA ILE A 35 13.52 41.18 6.75
C ILE A 35 12.52 40.84 7.86
N ALA A 36 12.13 39.56 7.96
CA ALA A 36 11.20 39.11 8.99
C ALA A 36 11.76 39.30 10.42
N ALA A 37 13.06 39.06 10.61
CA ALA A 37 13.73 39.32 11.88
C ALA A 37 13.79 40.81 12.22
N TYR A 38 14.12 41.65 11.22
CA TYR A 38 14.11 43.11 11.38
C TYR A 38 12.73 43.65 11.75
N ARG A 39 11.68 43.26 10.99
CA ARG A 39 10.29 43.70 11.26
C ARG A 39 9.85 43.36 12.68
N ARG A 40 10.24 42.17 13.19
CA ARG A 40 9.92 41.78 14.55
C ARG A 40 10.62 42.65 15.58
N ASP A 41 11.91 42.90 15.39
CA ASP A 41 12.72 43.72 16.29
C ASP A 41 12.24 45.18 16.30
N ALA A 42 11.99 45.74 15.12
CA ALA A 42 11.46 47.11 14.96
C ALA A 42 10.05 47.25 15.59
N LYS A 43 9.19 46.25 15.42
CA LYS A 43 7.84 46.25 16.04
C LYS A 43 7.91 46.13 17.56
N GLU A 44 8.86 45.38 18.11
CA GLU A 44 9.13 45.33 19.57
C GLU A 44 9.63 46.70 20.11
N GLN A 45 10.30 47.51 19.26
CA GLN A 45 10.75 48.84 19.57
C GLN A 45 9.68 49.94 19.35
N GLY A 46 8.52 49.52 18.83
CA GLY A 46 7.37 50.45 18.64
C GLY A 46 7.44 51.20 17.30
N GLU A 47 8.26 50.78 16.35
CA GLU A 47 8.32 51.36 15.00
C GLU A 47 7.14 50.89 14.14
N ASP A 48 6.62 51.76 13.29
CA ASP A 48 5.59 51.39 12.30
C ASP A 48 6.25 50.66 11.10
N VAL A 49 6.10 49.36 11.09
CA VAL A 49 6.65 48.48 10.03
C VAL A 49 5.57 48.05 9.00
N ASP A 50 4.31 48.34 9.28
CA ASP A 50 3.20 47.80 8.47
C ASP A 50 2.96 48.65 7.22
N THR A 51 3.43 49.90 7.21
CA THR A 51 3.34 50.87 6.07
C THR A 51 4.60 50.97 5.24
N MET A 52 5.64 50.18 5.59
CA MET A 52 6.96 50.22 4.98
C MET A 52 7.28 48.96 4.20
N ASP A 53 7.89 49.12 3.04
CA ASP A 53 8.56 48.05 2.28
C ASP A 53 10.03 47.93 2.69
N PHE A 54 10.55 46.71 2.62
CA PHE A 54 11.90 46.38 3.03
C PHE A 54 12.64 45.56 1.99
N ASP A 55 13.94 45.85 1.83
CA ASP A 55 14.85 45.03 1.07
C ASP A 55 16.15 44.83 1.86
N VAL A 56 16.86 43.75 1.58
CA VAL A 56 18.13 43.43 2.20
C VAL A 56 19.19 43.18 1.15
N GLU A 57 20.26 43.93 1.21
CA GLU A 57 21.46 43.68 0.41
C GLU A 57 22.43 42.83 1.24
N ILE A 58 22.76 41.64 0.73
CA ILE A 58 23.72 40.74 1.39
C ILE A 58 25.01 40.72 0.55
N ASN A 59 26.11 41.00 1.18
CA ASN A 59 27.40 40.85 0.53
C ASN A 59 27.72 39.33 0.43
N PRO A 60 27.81 38.76 -0.76
CA PRO A 60 28.04 37.34 -0.95
C PRO A 60 29.41 36.83 -0.49
N VAL A 61 30.33 37.73 -0.22
CA VAL A 61 31.69 37.39 0.20
C VAL A 61 31.83 37.30 1.69
N ASN A 62 31.34 38.29 2.45
CA ASN A 62 31.51 38.40 3.89
C ASN A 62 30.19 38.15 4.70
N GLY A 63 29.06 38.06 3.99
CA GLY A 63 27.75 37.84 4.65
C GLY A 63 27.20 39.07 5.38
N GLU A 64 27.81 40.24 5.23
CA GLU A 64 27.26 41.47 5.78
C GLU A 64 25.93 41.80 5.11
N ALA A 65 24.92 42.09 5.92
CA ALA A 65 23.60 42.46 5.47
C ALA A 65 23.30 43.92 5.82
N LYS A 66 22.75 44.64 4.86
CA LYS A 66 22.20 45.97 5.04
C LYS A 66 20.70 45.94 4.77
N VAL A 67 19.93 46.54 5.68
CA VAL A 67 18.48 46.62 5.57
C VAL A 67 18.11 47.98 5.06
N PHE A 68 17.31 48.04 4.02
CA PHE A 68 16.76 49.27 3.46
C PHE A 68 15.24 49.25 3.64
N ALA A 69 14.70 50.41 3.97
CA ALA A 69 13.26 50.63 4.11
C ALA A 69 12.80 51.86 3.32
N TRP A 70 11.60 51.82 2.81
CA TRP A 70 10.93 52.91 2.18
C TRP A 70 9.42 52.82 2.39
N PRO A 71 8.70 53.97 2.37
CA PRO A 71 7.24 53.97 2.39
C PRO A 71 6.69 53.23 1.15
N ALA A 72 5.66 52.41 1.31
CA ALA A 72 5.09 51.63 0.19
C ALA A 72 4.62 52.51 -0.97
N ASP A 73 4.26 53.79 -0.68
CA ASP A 73 3.83 54.76 -1.66
C ASP A 73 4.98 55.51 -2.35
N MET A 74 6.21 55.46 -1.85
CA MET A 74 7.38 56.23 -2.32
C MET A 74 8.64 55.32 -2.44
N PRO A 75 8.72 54.45 -3.45
CA PRO A 75 9.85 53.50 -3.59
C PRO A 75 11.20 54.17 -3.86
N GLU A 76 11.22 55.45 -4.27
CA GLU A 76 12.45 56.19 -4.52
C GLU A 76 13.14 56.70 -3.22
N GLU A 77 12.42 56.69 -2.08
CA GLU A 77 12.98 57.09 -0.76
C GLU A 77 13.65 55.96 0.00
N LYS A 78 14.38 55.06 -0.68
CA LYS A 78 15.11 53.96 -0.05
C LYS A 78 16.19 54.46 0.92
N LYS A 79 16.06 54.19 2.21
CA LYS A 79 16.98 54.59 3.29
C LYS A 79 17.61 53.37 3.94
N ASP A 80 18.91 53.45 4.27
CA ASP A 80 19.59 52.44 5.08
C ASP A 80 19.12 52.58 6.54
N VAL A 81 18.41 51.59 7.03
CA VAL A 81 17.86 51.50 8.39
C VAL A 81 18.53 50.46 9.23
N THR A 82 19.73 49.98 8.82
CA THR A 82 20.44 48.91 9.49
C THR A 82 20.81 49.29 10.93
N PRO A 83 20.28 48.64 11.98
CA PRO A 83 20.59 48.95 13.36
C PRO A 83 22.05 48.68 13.69
N PRO A 84 22.64 49.44 14.62
CA PRO A 84 24.00 49.14 15.14
C PRO A 84 24.06 47.71 15.70
N GLY A 85 25.01 46.90 15.24
CA GLY A 85 25.16 45.52 15.69
C GLY A 85 24.27 44.47 15.01
N PHE A 86 23.39 44.91 14.12
CA PHE A 86 22.45 44.00 13.37
C PHE A 86 23.18 42.92 12.56
N GLY A 87 24.42 43.15 12.15
CA GLY A 87 25.23 42.16 11.45
C GLY A 87 25.37 40.82 12.18
N ARG A 88 25.33 40.80 13.50
CA ARG A 88 25.32 39.53 14.27
C ARG A 88 23.98 38.79 14.13
N ILE A 89 22.87 39.50 14.19
CA ILE A 89 21.53 38.95 14.05
C ILE A 89 21.36 38.41 12.63
N ALA A 90 21.76 39.18 11.62
CA ALA A 90 21.71 38.79 10.23
C ALA A 90 22.55 37.52 9.95
N ALA A 91 23.77 37.45 10.48
CA ALA A 91 24.66 36.30 10.33
C ALA A 91 24.08 35.04 11.01
N GLN A 92 23.49 35.18 12.18
CA GLN A 92 22.84 34.08 12.90
C GLN A 92 21.59 33.59 12.18
N THR A 93 20.77 34.51 11.68
CA THR A 93 19.58 34.20 10.86
C THR A 93 19.99 33.49 9.56
N ALA A 94 20.98 34.02 8.85
CA ALA A 94 21.50 33.40 7.64
C ALA A 94 21.98 31.96 7.89
N LYS A 95 22.77 31.74 8.98
CA LYS A 95 23.22 30.41 9.36
C LYS A 95 22.04 29.46 9.64
N GLN A 96 21.02 29.93 10.33
CA GLN A 96 19.82 29.14 10.64
C GLN A 96 19.07 28.76 9.38
N VAL A 97 18.87 29.69 8.45
CA VAL A 97 18.21 29.45 7.13
C VAL A 97 19.00 28.46 6.30
N ILE A 98 20.32 28.63 6.22
CA ILE A 98 21.18 27.68 5.49
C ILE A 98 21.03 26.26 6.06
N HIS A 99 21.12 26.10 7.38
CA HIS A 99 20.95 24.79 8.03
C HIS A 99 19.54 24.20 7.78
N GLN A 100 18.51 25.04 7.75
CA GLN A 100 17.16 24.60 7.44
C GLN A 100 17.07 24.14 5.98
N LYS A 101 17.61 24.89 5.02
CA LYS A 101 17.62 24.53 3.61
C LYS A 101 18.40 23.24 3.34
N ILE A 102 19.52 23.03 4.03
CA ILE A 102 20.26 21.77 3.96
C ILE A 102 19.37 20.61 4.41
N ARG A 103 18.70 20.72 5.55
CA ARG A 103 17.82 19.67 6.06
C ARG A 103 16.63 19.39 5.14
N GLU A 104 16.04 20.44 4.56
CA GLU A 104 14.94 20.30 3.58
C GLU A 104 15.42 19.56 2.33
N ALA A 105 16.59 19.90 1.78
CA ALA A 105 17.18 19.24 0.63
C ALA A 105 17.55 17.77 0.93
N GLU A 106 18.15 17.50 2.08
CA GLU A 106 18.45 16.13 2.54
C GLU A 106 17.17 15.30 2.65
N LYS A 107 16.13 15.87 3.27
CA LYS A 107 14.82 15.21 3.38
C LYS A 107 14.22 14.96 1.99
N GLY A 108 14.30 15.91 1.07
CA GLY A 108 13.87 15.77 -0.31
C GLY A 108 14.55 14.61 -1.02
N ALA A 109 15.88 14.56 -0.99
CA ALA A 109 16.67 13.49 -1.61
C ALA A 109 16.35 12.10 -1.04
N ILE A 110 16.13 12.02 0.27
CA ILE A 110 15.69 10.78 0.94
C ILE A 110 14.30 10.38 0.44
N MET A 111 13.35 11.31 0.33
CA MET A 111 12.00 11.01 -0.16
C MET A 111 12.00 10.54 -1.61
N ASP A 112 12.85 11.13 -2.46
CA ASP A 112 13.00 10.73 -3.86
C ASP A 112 13.56 9.30 -3.98
N GLU A 113 14.56 8.96 -3.15
CA GLU A 113 15.10 7.58 -3.08
C GLU A 113 14.00 6.57 -2.69
N PHE A 114 13.20 6.89 -1.67
CA PHE A 114 12.13 6.00 -1.22
C PHE A 114 10.94 5.97 -2.18
N SER A 115 10.69 7.02 -2.97
CA SER A 115 9.65 7.03 -4.01
C SER A 115 9.84 5.91 -5.02
N GLY A 116 11.07 5.65 -5.45
CA GLY A 116 11.38 4.53 -6.33
C GLY A 116 11.22 3.14 -5.70
N ARG A 117 11.02 3.07 -4.39
CA ARG A 117 10.88 1.82 -3.63
C ARG A 117 9.47 1.56 -3.13
N VAL A 118 8.50 2.41 -3.45
CA VAL A 118 7.09 2.18 -3.11
C VAL A 118 6.64 0.82 -3.66
N GLY A 119 5.91 0.06 -2.86
CA GLY A 119 5.49 -1.30 -3.17
C GLY A 119 6.54 -2.38 -2.87
N THR A 120 7.68 -2.06 -2.23
CA THR A 120 8.70 -3.04 -1.82
C THR A 120 8.68 -3.30 -0.32
N LEU A 121 9.30 -4.42 0.08
CA LEU A 121 9.51 -4.72 1.50
C LEU A 121 10.72 -3.98 2.05
N ILE A 122 10.58 -3.47 3.27
CA ILE A 122 11.66 -2.83 4.01
C ILE A 122 11.70 -3.34 5.45
N SER A 123 12.91 -3.56 5.97
CA SER A 123 13.10 -3.84 7.40
C SER A 123 13.16 -2.55 8.19
N GLY A 124 12.46 -2.48 9.30
CA GLY A 124 12.48 -1.33 10.20
C GLY A 124 12.43 -1.72 11.66
N MET A 125 12.81 -0.81 12.53
CA MET A 125 12.76 -0.96 13.98
C MET A 125 11.70 -0.02 14.57
N ILE A 126 10.79 -0.55 15.36
CA ILE A 126 9.77 0.26 16.04
C ILE A 126 10.45 1.14 17.07
N LEU A 127 10.31 2.46 16.92
CA LEU A 127 10.88 3.44 17.85
C LEU A 127 9.94 3.73 19.01
N ARG A 128 8.72 4.14 18.68
CA ARG A 128 7.72 4.60 19.66
C ARG A 128 6.31 4.57 19.08
N PHE A 129 5.36 4.68 19.97
CA PHE A 129 3.96 4.88 19.63
C PHE A 129 3.62 6.37 19.78
N ASP A 130 3.04 6.94 18.75
CA ASP A 130 2.62 8.34 18.67
C ASP A 130 1.08 8.37 18.50
N GLY A 131 0.38 8.33 19.62
CA GLY A 131 -1.07 8.08 19.65
C GLY A 131 -1.41 6.73 19.05
N SER A 132 -2.21 6.72 17.98
CA SER A 132 -2.60 5.50 17.25
C SER A 132 -1.55 5.06 16.22
N ASN A 133 -0.59 5.91 15.89
CA ASN A 133 0.44 5.65 14.89
C ASN A 133 1.69 5.01 15.51
N VAL A 134 2.42 4.24 14.73
CA VAL A 134 3.71 3.68 15.10
C VAL A 134 4.80 4.38 14.30
N ARG A 135 5.82 4.88 14.99
CA ARG A 135 7.04 5.42 14.36
C ARG A 135 8.07 4.31 14.22
N VAL A 136 8.59 4.18 13.03
CA VAL A 136 9.52 3.11 12.64
C VAL A 136 10.77 3.74 12.05
N ASP A 137 11.93 3.36 12.56
CA ASP A 137 13.22 3.67 11.95
C ASP A 137 13.50 2.71 10.80
N ILE A 138 13.69 3.26 9.62
CA ILE A 138 14.02 2.53 8.40
C ILE A 138 15.47 2.76 7.93
N GLY A 139 16.30 3.25 8.85
CA GLY A 139 17.75 3.45 8.71
C GLY A 139 18.13 4.89 8.36
N ARG A 140 17.57 5.48 7.30
CA ARG A 140 17.90 6.87 6.89
C ARG A 140 16.90 7.91 7.37
N THR A 141 15.71 7.48 7.72
CA THR A 141 14.62 8.35 8.18
C THR A 141 13.61 7.56 9.00
N GLU A 142 12.75 8.29 9.72
CA GLU A 142 11.59 7.71 10.37
C GLU A 142 10.43 7.60 9.37
N ALA A 143 9.69 6.51 9.47
CA ALA A 143 8.44 6.27 8.73
C ALA A 143 7.27 6.10 9.70
N ILE A 144 6.06 6.17 9.18
CA ILE A 144 4.83 6.08 9.96
C ILE A 144 4.04 4.84 9.53
N MET A 145 3.59 4.04 10.48
CA MET A 145 2.57 3.03 10.26
C MET A 145 1.29 3.47 10.98
N PRO A 146 0.27 3.94 10.25
CA PRO A 146 -1.02 4.33 10.82
C PRO A 146 -1.76 3.14 11.43
N ALA A 147 -2.73 3.40 12.30
CA ALA A 147 -3.54 2.36 12.93
C ALA A 147 -4.27 1.46 11.91
N SER A 148 -4.75 2.02 10.79
CA SER A 148 -5.40 1.30 9.69
C SER A 148 -4.48 0.32 8.96
N GLU A 149 -3.16 0.54 9.04
CA GLU A 149 -2.14 -0.26 8.37
C GLU A 149 -1.47 -1.29 9.29
N ARG A 150 -1.95 -1.41 10.51
CA ARG A 150 -1.50 -2.40 11.50
C ARG A 150 -2.29 -3.69 11.37
N ILE A 151 -1.67 -4.80 11.70
CA ILE A 151 -2.37 -6.07 11.93
C ILE A 151 -3.04 -5.98 13.32
N PRO A 152 -4.38 -6.06 13.45
CA PRO A 152 -5.06 -5.84 14.72
C PRO A 152 -4.67 -6.82 15.83
N SER A 153 -4.35 -8.07 15.46
CA SER A 153 -3.95 -9.14 16.38
C SER A 153 -2.48 -9.10 16.79
N GLU A 154 -1.65 -8.28 16.13
CA GLU A 154 -0.21 -8.24 16.34
C GLU A 154 0.17 -7.37 17.54
N ARG A 155 0.95 -7.95 18.46
CA ARG A 155 1.51 -7.22 19.60
C ARG A 155 2.83 -6.59 19.20
N LEU A 156 2.81 -5.29 19.03
CA LEU A 156 3.99 -4.50 18.68
C LEU A 156 4.67 -3.97 19.94
N SER A 157 6.01 -3.97 19.94
CA SER A 157 6.83 -3.45 21.03
C SER A 157 7.91 -2.51 20.51
N ALA A 158 8.29 -1.51 21.32
CA ALA A 158 9.44 -0.65 21.01
C ALA A 158 10.72 -1.51 20.91
N ASN A 159 11.64 -1.09 20.05
CA ASN A 159 12.89 -1.77 19.70
C ASN A 159 12.70 -3.12 18.98
N GLN A 160 11.48 -3.47 18.60
CA GLN A 160 11.21 -4.66 17.78
C GLN A 160 11.54 -4.36 16.32
N ARG A 161 12.31 -5.27 15.68
CA ARG A 161 12.60 -5.21 14.24
C ARG A 161 11.62 -6.09 13.49
N LEU A 162 10.96 -5.51 12.49
CA LEU A 162 9.96 -6.17 11.66
C LEU A 162 10.16 -5.83 10.18
N THR A 163 9.50 -6.59 9.32
CA THR A 163 9.36 -6.27 7.90
C THR A 163 8.07 -5.49 7.66
N PHE A 164 8.13 -4.48 6.82
CA PHE A 164 7.01 -3.63 6.43
C PHE A 164 6.92 -3.53 4.91
N LEU A 165 5.73 -3.29 4.40
CA LEU A 165 5.52 -2.79 3.05
C LEU A 165 5.68 -1.27 3.06
N LEU A 166 6.51 -0.74 2.19
CA LEU A 166 6.54 0.69 1.90
C LEU A 166 5.33 0.99 1.00
N LYS A 167 4.24 1.47 1.61
CA LYS A 167 2.95 1.59 0.95
C LYS A 167 2.84 2.82 0.07
N ALA A 168 3.22 3.96 0.61
CA ALA A 168 3.08 5.25 -0.05
C ALA A 168 4.00 6.31 0.57
N ILE A 169 4.13 7.44 -0.12
CA ILE A 169 4.66 8.69 0.44
C ILE A 169 3.53 9.70 0.36
N GLU A 170 3.14 10.26 1.49
CA GLU A 170 2.00 11.17 1.61
C GLU A 170 2.44 12.52 2.17
N GLU A 171 1.70 13.58 1.82
CA GLU A 171 1.93 14.92 2.41
C GLU A 171 1.41 14.94 3.84
N GLY A 172 2.30 15.23 4.77
CA GLY A 172 2.00 15.36 6.19
C GLY A 172 2.18 16.78 6.71
N PRO A 173 1.82 17.06 7.97
CA PRO A 173 1.90 18.41 8.57
C PRO A 173 3.32 19.02 8.58
N LYS A 174 4.35 18.19 8.51
CA LYS A 174 5.77 18.59 8.52
C LYS A 174 6.49 18.26 7.21
N GLY A 175 5.74 18.19 6.09
CA GLY A 175 6.22 17.76 4.78
C GLY A 175 5.92 16.29 4.53
N LYS A 176 6.56 15.68 3.54
CA LYS A 176 6.31 14.28 3.13
C LYS A 176 6.64 13.29 4.23
N ASP A 177 5.74 12.34 4.46
CA ASP A 177 5.87 11.22 5.36
C ASP A 177 5.83 9.90 4.59
N ILE A 178 6.67 8.94 4.99
CA ILE A 178 6.70 7.59 4.44
C ILE A 178 5.69 6.74 5.21
N ILE A 179 4.73 6.16 4.48
CA ILE A 179 3.68 5.32 5.06
C ILE A 179 4.06 3.85 4.89
N LEU A 180 4.10 3.15 6.01
CA LEU A 180 4.34 1.71 6.08
C LEU A 180 3.03 0.96 6.35
N SER A 181 2.95 -0.25 5.81
CA SER A 181 1.82 -1.14 6.05
C SER A 181 2.28 -2.56 6.39
N ARG A 182 1.53 -3.21 7.27
CA ARG A 182 1.52 -4.65 7.49
C ARG A 182 0.15 -5.27 7.22
N ALA A 183 -0.89 -4.44 7.04
CA ALA A 183 -2.26 -4.87 6.78
C ALA A 183 -2.62 -4.94 5.29
N ASP A 184 -1.87 -4.29 4.41
CA ASP A 184 -2.13 -4.24 2.97
C ASP A 184 -2.01 -5.64 2.31
N PRO A 185 -2.92 -6.03 1.39
CA PRO A 185 -2.81 -7.29 0.64
C PRO A 185 -1.49 -7.44 -0.12
N LEU A 186 -0.95 -6.35 -0.65
CA LEU A 186 0.34 -6.35 -1.37
C LEU A 186 1.50 -6.82 -0.46
N PHE A 187 1.39 -6.63 0.85
CA PHE A 187 2.39 -7.15 1.81
C PHE A 187 2.53 -8.66 1.71
N VAL A 188 1.40 -9.39 1.63
CA VAL A 188 1.39 -10.85 1.46
C VAL A 188 2.05 -11.26 0.13
N GLU A 189 1.71 -10.57 -0.96
CA GLU A 189 2.28 -10.85 -2.29
C GLU A 189 3.80 -10.68 -2.31
N LYS A 190 4.30 -9.59 -1.70
CA LYS A 190 5.74 -9.33 -1.60
C LYS A 190 6.45 -10.31 -0.67
N LEU A 191 5.80 -10.82 0.37
CA LEU A 191 6.34 -11.90 1.19
C LEU A 191 6.47 -13.20 0.38
N PHE A 192 5.49 -13.56 -0.44
CA PHE A 192 5.62 -14.69 -1.35
C PHE A 192 6.75 -14.47 -2.35
N ALA A 193 6.92 -13.28 -2.92
CA ALA A 193 8.03 -12.99 -3.81
C ALA A 193 9.40 -13.11 -3.12
N ARG A 194 9.48 -12.87 -1.81
CA ARG A 194 10.71 -13.07 -1.02
C ARG A 194 11.01 -14.55 -0.72
N GLU A 195 9.97 -15.31 -0.37
CA GLU A 195 10.12 -16.69 0.12
C GLU A 195 10.07 -17.75 -1.00
N VAL A 196 9.51 -17.40 -2.16
CA VAL A 196 9.25 -18.32 -3.27
C VAL A 196 10.03 -17.88 -4.52
N PRO A 197 11.14 -18.58 -4.86
CA PRO A 197 11.96 -18.22 -6.02
C PRO A 197 11.18 -18.19 -7.34
N GLU A 198 10.20 -19.08 -7.51
CA GLU A 198 9.35 -19.15 -8.70
C GLU A 198 8.44 -17.92 -8.84
N VAL A 199 8.06 -17.29 -7.72
CA VAL A 199 7.34 -16.00 -7.70
C VAL A 199 8.31 -14.85 -7.97
N ALA A 200 9.50 -14.87 -7.40
CA ALA A 200 10.53 -13.87 -7.64
C ALA A 200 10.97 -13.83 -9.10
N SER A 201 11.06 -14.98 -9.77
CA SER A 201 11.42 -15.10 -11.20
C SER A 201 10.26 -14.79 -12.16
N GLY A 202 9.01 -14.67 -11.65
CA GLY A 202 7.82 -14.48 -12.47
C GLY A 202 7.30 -15.77 -13.14
N SER A 203 7.88 -16.94 -12.87
CA SER A 203 7.38 -18.24 -13.35
C SER A 203 6.03 -18.57 -12.72
N VAL A 204 5.84 -18.19 -11.47
CA VAL A 204 4.56 -18.20 -10.75
C VAL A 204 4.14 -16.76 -10.47
N ILE A 205 2.89 -16.45 -10.72
CA ILE A 205 2.33 -15.10 -10.51
C ILE A 205 1.23 -15.18 -9.47
N VAL A 206 1.29 -14.30 -8.49
CA VAL A 206 0.15 -14.01 -7.61
C VAL A 206 -0.79 -13.10 -8.39
N LYS A 207 -1.95 -13.61 -8.76
CA LYS A 207 -2.95 -12.89 -9.56
C LYS A 207 -3.89 -12.04 -8.73
N MET A 208 -4.31 -12.57 -7.58
CA MET A 208 -5.32 -11.94 -6.72
C MET A 208 -5.06 -12.31 -5.27
N THR A 209 -5.29 -11.35 -4.37
CA THR A 209 -5.16 -11.54 -2.93
C THR A 209 -6.36 -10.94 -2.22
N ALA A 210 -7.08 -11.75 -1.44
CA ALA A 210 -8.12 -11.30 -0.53
C ALA A 210 -7.67 -11.52 0.90
N ARG A 211 -7.67 -10.47 1.73
CA ARG A 211 -7.08 -10.47 3.05
C ARG A 211 -8.04 -9.93 4.12
N GLU A 212 -8.04 -10.59 5.26
CA GLU A 212 -8.49 -10.09 6.56
C GLU A 212 -7.27 -10.12 7.49
N ALA A 213 -6.59 -8.97 7.59
CA ALA A 213 -5.30 -8.86 8.25
C ALA A 213 -5.31 -9.40 9.68
N GLY A 214 -4.35 -10.28 10.00
CA GLY A 214 -4.21 -10.95 11.28
C GLY A 214 -5.15 -12.13 11.51
N VAL A 215 -5.99 -12.47 10.53
CA VAL A 215 -6.92 -13.59 10.65
C VAL A 215 -6.69 -14.61 9.54
N ARG A 216 -6.95 -14.23 8.28
CA ARG A 216 -6.82 -15.14 7.14
C ARG A 216 -6.66 -14.40 5.83
N SER A 217 -5.85 -14.97 4.93
CA SER A 217 -5.70 -14.53 3.55
C SER A 217 -5.97 -15.65 2.56
N LYS A 218 -6.52 -15.30 1.39
CA LYS A 218 -6.60 -16.18 0.22
C LYS A 218 -5.79 -15.58 -0.91
N VAL A 219 -4.94 -16.41 -1.52
CA VAL A 219 -4.01 -15.99 -2.58
C VAL A 219 -4.21 -16.89 -3.79
N ALA A 220 -4.64 -16.30 -4.90
CA ALA A 220 -4.81 -17.02 -6.17
C ALA A 220 -3.53 -16.91 -6.99
N VAL A 221 -2.94 -18.06 -7.32
CA VAL A 221 -1.66 -18.17 -8.03
C VAL A 221 -1.82 -18.86 -9.37
N PHE A 222 -1.00 -18.42 -10.32
CA PHE A 222 -0.98 -18.93 -11.70
C PHE A 222 0.46 -19.20 -12.13
N SER A 223 0.68 -20.23 -12.94
CA SER A 223 2.00 -20.51 -13.54
C SER A 223 2.03 -20.10 -15.01
N ASN A 224 3.06 -19.31 -15.38
CA ASN A 224 3.37 -18.99 -16.77
C ASN A 224 4.28 -20.07 -17.42
N ALA A 225 4.90 -20.92 -16.60
CA ALA A 225 5.83 -21.94 -17.06
C ALA A 225 5.14 -23.31 -17.13
N SER A 226 5.33 -24.00 -18.25
CA SER A 226 4.82 -25.37 -18.40
C SER A 226 5.50 -26.32 -17.41
N GLY A 227 4.70 -27.16 -16.74
CA GLY A 227 5.20 -28.16 -15.80
C GLY A 227 5.50 -27.63 -14.39
N VAL A 228 5.26 -26.35 -14.10
CA VAL A 228 5.40 -25.78 -12.75
C VAL A 228 4.02 -25.72 -12.09
N ASP A 229 3.88 -26.43 -10.97
CA ASP A 229 2.70 -26.34 -10.11
C ASP A 229 2.76 -25.05 -9.28
N PRO A 230 1.87 -24.05 -9.52
CA PRO A 230 1.92 -22.79 -8.81
C PRO A 230 1.57 -22.93 -7.33
N VAL A 231 0.66 -23.81 -6.97
CA VAL A 231 0.24 -24.02 -5.57
C VAL A 231 1.36 -24.75 -4.81
N GLY A 232 1.87 -25.84 -5.36
CA GLY A 232 2.97 -26.59 -4.77
C GLY A 232 4.24 -25.75 -4.57
N SER A 233 4.58 -24.89 -5.54
CA SER A 233 5.71 -23.96 -5.43
C SER A 233 5.56 -22.98 -4.27
N CYS A 234 4.37 -22.41 -4.08
CA CYS A 234 4.09 -21.46 -3.00
C CYS A 234 3.97 -22.15 -1.63
N VAL A 235 3.43 -23.35 -1.56
CA VAL A 235 3.35 -24.15 -0.32
C VAL A 235 4.75 -24.60 0.11
N GLY A 236 5.53 -25.11 -0.84
CA GLY A 236 6.85 -25.67 -0.59
C GLY A 236 6.80 -27.06 0.06
N GLN A 237 7.97 -27.71 0.18
CA GLN A 237 8.06 -29.03 0.80
C GLN A 237 7.57 -28.99 2.25
N LYS A 238 6.61 -29.83 2.58
CA LYS A 238 5.97 -29.89 3.93
C LYS A 238 5.42 -28.55 4.42
N GLY A 239 5.11 -27.62 3.50
CA GLY A 239 4.57 -26.32 3.84
C GLY A 239 5.55 -25.27 4.38
N VAL A 240 6.86 -25.49 4.25
CA VAL A 240 7.90 -24.61 4.85
C VAL A 240 7.78 -23.18 4.33
N ARG A 241 7.54 -22.98 3.03
CA ARG A 241 7.47 -21.63 2.44
C ARG A 241 6.23 -20.85 2.92
N VAL A 242 5.06 -21.47 2.85
CA VAL A 242 3.83 -20.81 3.35
C VAL A 242 3.89 -20.59 4.86
N GLN A 243 4.56 -21.48 5.61
CA GLN A 243 4.77 -21.29 7.05
C GLN A 243 5.68 -20.12 7.36
N ALA A 244 6.73 -19.88 6.56
CA ALA A 244 7.59 -18.69 6.69
C ALA A 244 6.78 -17.39 6.49
N VAL A 245 5.92 -17.35 5.47
CA VAL A 245 5.00 -16.23 5.24
C VAL A 245 4.03 -16.06 6.42
N THR A 246 3.41 -17.15 6.88
CA THR A 246 2.47 -17.15 8.03
C THR A 246 3.15 -16.63 9.30
N ASN A 247 4.39 -17.02 9.55
CA ASN A 247 5.15 -16.54 10.72
C ASN A 247 5.42 -15.03 10.64
N GLU A 248 5.80 -14.51 9.46
CA GLU A 248 6.01 -13.07 9.26
C GLU A 248 4.71 -12.27 9.43
N LEU A 249 3.57 -12.87 9.11
CA LEU A 249 2.23 -12.29 9.28
C LEU A 249 1.67 -12.42 10.71
N GLY A 250 2.49 -12.87 11.67
CA GLY A 250 2.05 -13.03 13.07
C GLY A 250 1.06 -14.16 13.30
N GLY A 251 1.07 -15.21 12.47
CA GLY A 251 0.19 -16.38 12.58
C GLY A 251 -1.09 -16.31 11.75
N GLU A 252 -1.23 -15.30 10.88
CA GLU A 252 -2.34 -15.19 9.92
C GLU A 252 -2.32 -16.40 8.96
N ARG A 253 -3.46 -17.09 8.84
CA ARG A 253 -3.58 -18.24 7.95
C ARG A 253 -3.60 -17.82 6.49
N VAL A 254 -2.83 -18.51 5.64
CA VAL A 254 -2.77 -18.23 4.21
C VAL A 254 -3.22 -19.46 3.41
N ASP A 255 -4.34 -19.33 2.70
CA ASP A 255 -4.84 -20.32 1.75
C ASP A 255 -4.35 -19.97 0.34
N ILE A 256 -3.66 -20.91 -0.28
CA ILE A 256 -3.18 -20.77 -1.66
C ILE A 256 -4.10 -21.57 -2.56
N VAL A 257 -4.66 -20.91 -3.57
CA VAL A 257 -5.61 -21.52 -4.52
C VAL A 257 -5.12 -21.32 -5.96
N PRO A 258 -5.37 -22.29 -6.85
CA PRO A 258 -5.06 -22.10 -8.26
C PRO A 258 -5.98 -21.05 -8.86
N TRP A 259 -5.40 -20.13 -9.64
CA TRP A 259 -6.16 -19.18 -10.43
C TRP A 259 -6.57 -19.83 -11.76
N SER A 260 -7.80 -19.55 -12.23
CA SER A 260 -8.32 -19.98 -13.53
C SER A 260 -9.02 -18.81 -14.22
N GLU A 261 -8.90 -18.75 -15.55
CA GLU A 261 -9.71 -17.83 -16.37
C GLU A 261 -11.20 -18.17 -16.31
N ASN A 262 -11.51 -19.45 -16.08
CA ASN A 262 -12.86 -19.89 -15.87
C ASN A 262 -13.36 -19.47 -14.48
N THR A 263 -14.23 -18.48 -14.45
CA THR A 263 -14.78 -17.92 -13.20
C THR A 263 -15.45 -18.98 -12.32
N LYS A 264 -16.10 -20.02 -12.89
CA LYS A 264 -16.71 -21.11 -12.13
C LYS A 264 -15.66 -21.93 -11.38
N GLU A 265 -14.56 -22.22 -12.06
CA GLU A 265 -13.45 -22.97 -11.47
C GLU A 265 -12.73 -22.12 -10.39
N LEU A 266 -12.51 -20.83 -10.68
CA LEU A 266 -11.90 -19.91 -9.72
C LEU A 266 -12.75 -19.79 -8.45
N ILE A 267 -14.08 -19.68 -8.56
CA ILE A 267 -14.98 -19.62 -7.40
C ILE A 267 -14.95 -20.94 -6.63
N ALA A 268 -15.01 -22.08 -7.34
CA ALA A 268 -14.95 -23.39 -6.71
C ALA A 268 -13.63 -23.59 -5.94
N SER A 269 -12.49 -23.28 -6.57
CA SER A 269 -11.17 -23.38 -5.91
C SER A 269 -11.00 -22.39 -4.77
N SER A 270 -11.57 -21.19 -4.89
CA SER A 270 -11.51 -20.17 -3.82
C SER A 270 -12.24 -20.57 -2.55
N LEU A 271 -13.18 -21.51 -2.62
CA LEU A 271 -13.91 -22.06 -1.47
C LEU A 271 -13.20 -23.22 -0.79
N SER A 272 -11.97 -23.58 -1.26
CA SER A 272 -11.14 -24.55 -0.56
C SER A 272 -11.10 -24.28 0.97
N PRO A 273 -11.16 -25.34 1.82
CA PRO A 273 -11.01 -26.77 1.53
C PRO A 273 -12.28 -27.53 1.13
N ALA A 274 -13.40 -26.84 0.82
CA ALA A 274 -14.61 -27.51 0.35
C ALA A 274 -14.43 -28.03 -1.09
N GLU A 275 -14.86 -29.27 -1.33
CA GLU A 275 -14.72 -29.97 -2.59
C GLU A 275 -16.06 -30.35 -3.21
N ASN A 276 -16.01 -30.81 -4.46
CA ASN A 276 -17.21 -31.27 -5.20
C ASN A 276 -18.31 -30.20 -5.31
N LEU A 277 -17.93 -28.96 -5.48
CA LEU A 277 -18.83 -27.82 -5.61
C LEU A 277 -19.37 -27.71 -7.04
N SER A 278 -20.62 -27.29 -7.19
CA SER A 278 -21.23 -26.95 -8.47
C SER A 278 -21.59 -25.47 -8.48
N VAL A 279 -21.10 -24.72 -9.47
CA VAL A 279 -21.26 -23.25 -9.51
C VAL A 279 -22.15 -22.85 -10.68
N ILE A 280 -23.17 -22.05 -10.40
CA ILE A 280 -24.03 -21.39 -11.37
C ILE A 280 -23.79 -19.89 -11.26
N LEU A 281 -23.41 -19.25 -12.37
CA LEU A 281 -23.13 -17.82 -12.41
C LEU A 281 -24.32 -17.05 -12.98
N ASP A 282 -24.59 -15.93 -12.36
CA ASP A 282 -25.34 -14.80 -12.88
C ASP A 282 -24.34 -13.67 -13.13
N GLU A 283 -23.89 -13.55 -14.36
CA GLU A 283 -22.83 -12.58 -14.74
C GLU A 283 -23.33 -11.14 -14.70
N GLU A 284 -24.62 -10.92 -14.98
CA GLU A 284 -25.24 -9.58 -15.00
C GLU A 284 -25.26 -8.97 -13.59
N ASN A 285 -25.63 -9.78 -12.58
CA ASN A 285 -25.71 -9.33 -11.19
C ASN A 285 -24.45 -9.64 -10.37
N LYS A 286 -23.43 -10.28 -10.98
CA LYS A 286 -22.23 -10.79 -10.29
C LYS A 286 -22.55 -11.65 -9.08
N ILE A 287 -23.53 -12.56 -9.23
CA ILE A 287 -23.93 -13.52 -8.20
C ILE A 287 -23.49 -14.91 -8.63
N ALA A 288 -22.87 -15.64 -7.70
CA ALA A 288 -22.52 -17.03 -7.87
C ALA A 288 -23.28 -17.90 -6.88
N LYS A 289 -24.17 -18.77 -7.38
CA LYS A 289 -24.81 -19.81 -6.56
C LYS A 289 -23.95 -21.06 -6.56
N VAL A 290 -23.50 -21.44 -5.39
CA VAL A 290 -22.62 -22.59 -5.19
C VAL A 290 -23.37 -23.67 -4.44
N PHE A 291 -23.48 -24.83 -5.08
CA PHE A 291 -24.12 -26.00 -4.47
C PHE A 291 -23.04 -26.91 -3.90
N ALA A 292 -23.06 -27.10 -2.59
CA ALA A 292 -22.11 -27.92 -1.87
C ALA A 292 -22.79 -29.19 -1.32
N PRO A 293 -22.07 -30.35 -1.27
CA PRO A 293 -22.52 -31.49 -0.48
C PRO A 293 -22.76 -31.10 0.96
N GLU A 294 -23.74 -31.74 1.64
CA GLU A 294 -24.12 -31.39 3.01
C GLU A 294 -22.93 -31.43 4.00
N GLU A 295 -22.04 -32.39 3.81
CA GLU A 295 -20.76 -32.55 4.57
C GLU A 295 -19.78 -31.39 4.34
N MET A 296 -19.81 -30.75 3.17
CA MET A 296 -18.88 -29.66 2.79
C MET A 296 -19.46 -28.27 3.02
N LEU A 297 -20.75 -28.17 3.36
CA LEU A 297 -21.44 -26.88 3.50
C LEU A 297 -20.78 -25.99 4.56
N SER A 298 -20.48 -26.56 5.73
CA SER A 298 -19.82 -25.84 6.83
C SER A 298 -18.39 -25.40 6.46
N LEU A 299 -17.66 -26.20 5.67
CA LEU A 299 -16.33 -25.86 5.18
C LEU A 299 -16.38 -24.76 4.12
N ALA A 300 -17.35 -24.83 3.21
CA ALA A 300 -17.53 -23.79 2.17
C ALA A 300 -17.88 -22.43 2.78
N ILE A 301 -18.76 -22.40 3.77
CA ILE A 301 -19.15 -21.16 4.49
C ILE A 301 -17.98 -20.71 5.38
N GLY A 302 -17.39 -21.62 6.13
CA GLY A 302 -16.36 -21.36 7.13
C GLY A 302 -16.91 -20.74 8.40
N ARG A 303 -16.05 -20.62 9.41
CA ARG A 303 -16.42 -19.99 10.68
C ARG A 303 -16.86 -18.55 10.44
N GLU A 304 -18.03 -18.18 10.97
CA GLU A 304 -18.61 -16.84 10.83
C GLU A 304 -18.71 -16.34 9.35
N GLY A 305 -18.83 -17.27 8.39
CA GLY A 305 -18.87 -16.93 6.98
C GLY A 305 -17.54 -16.43 6.39
N GLN A 306 -16.41 -16.61 7.07
CA GLN A 306 -15.12 -16.07 6.67
C GLN A 306 -14.64 -16.64 5.33
N ASN A 307 -14.81 -17.95 5.12
CA ASN A 307 -14.34 -18.59 3.90
C ASN A 307 -15.07 -18.05 2.66
N VAL A 308 -16.41 -17.98 2.72
CA VAL A 308 -17.22 -17.45 1.63
C VAL A 308 -17.00 -15.95 1.42
N ARG A 309 -16.80 -15.17 2.51
CA ARG A 309 -16.51 -13.72 2.42
C ARG A 309 -15.17 -13.43 1.75
N LEU A 310 -14.12 -14.17 2.10
CA LEU A 310 -12.80 -14.05 1.45
C LEU A 310 -12.85 -14.51 -0.01
N ALA A 311 -13.56 -15.61 -0.32
CA ALA A 311 -13.77 -16.06 -1.68
C ALA A 311 -14.53 -15.01 -2.53
N ALA A 312 -15.54 -14.37 -1.95
CA ALA A 312 -16.28 -13.30 -2.59
C ALA A 312 -15.39 -12.08 -2.87
N LYS A 313 -14.56 -11.67 -1.91
CA LYS A 313 -13.56 -10.60 -2.11
C LYS A 313 -12.53 -10.95 -3.17
N LEU A 314 -12.07 -12.20 -3.19
CA LEU A 314 -11.07 -12.68 -4.15
C LEU A 314 -11.61 -12.66 -5.58
N THR A 315 -12.84 -13.14 -5.79
CA THR A 315 -13.42 -13.34 -7.12
C THR A 315 -14.24 -12.15 -7.63
N GLY A 316 -14.62 -11.23 -6.75
CA GLY A 316 -15.48 -10.09 -7.08
C GLY A 316 -16.95 -10.46 -7.30
N TYR A 317 -17.35 -11.69 -6.91
CA TYR A 317 -18.73 -12.17 -7.00
C TYR A 317 -19.36 -12.28 -5.62
N ARG A 318 -20.64 -11.98 -5.51
CA ARG A 318 -21.44 -12.35 -4.34
C ARG A 318 -21.70 -13.85 -4.37
N ILE A 319 -21.18 -14.58 -3.39
CA ILE A 319 -21.28 -16.04 -3.35
C ILE A 319 -22.40 -16.45 -2.38
N GLU A 320 -23.37 -17.21 -2.89
CA GLU A 320 -24.46 -17.81 -2.13
C GLU A 320 -24.26 -19.33 -2.11
N VAL A 321 -24.08 -19.90 -0.91
CA VAL A 321 -23.80 -21.33 -0.74
C VAL A 321 -25.08 -22.05 -0.32
N GLU A 322 -25.52 -23.02 -1.12
CA GLU A 322 -26.72 -23.82 -0.90
C GLU A 322 -26.38 -25.33 -0.85
N PRO A 323 -27.13 -26.13 -0.12
CA PRO A 323 -26.93 -27.58 -0.15
C PRO A 323 -27.25 -28.15 -1.54
N SER A 324 -26.41 -29.04 -2.05
CA SER A 324 -26.71 -29.78 -3.26
C SER A 324 -27.83 -30.79 -2.98
N LEU A 325 -28.87 -30.78 -3.81
CA LEU A 325 -29.94 -31.76 -3.71
C LEU A 325 -29.35 -33.18 -3.85
N PRO A 326 -29.72 -34.13 -2.97
CA PRO A 326 -29.18 -35.48 -3.02
C PRO A 326 -29.42 -36.14 -4.38
N LYS A 327 -28.38 -36.69 -4.98
CA LYS A 327 -28.40 -37.35 -6.33
C LYS A 327 -29.48 -38.44 -6.51
N LYS A 328 -30.22 -38.84 -5.46
CA LYS A 328 -31.30 -39.82 -5.54
C LYS A 328 -32.50 -39.40 -6.43
N ALA A 329 -32.77 -38.10 -6.58
CA ALA A 329 -33.93 -37.65 -7.36
C ALA A 329 -33.71 -37.70 -8.92
N ALA A 330 -32.47 -37.70 -9.40
CA ALA A 330 -32.17 -37.73 -10.83
C ALA A 330 -32.25 -39.15 -11.44
N LYS A 331 -31.96 -40.20 -10.66
CA LYS A 331 -32.09 -41.60 -11.13
C LYS A 331 -33.56 -42.04 -11.21
N THR A 332 -34.44 -41.57 -10.31
CA THR A 332 -35.86 -41.92 -10.28
C THR A 332 -36.64 -41.28 -11.43
N LYS A 333 -36.26 -40.08 -11.91
CA LYS A 333 -36.90 -39.47 -13.09
C LYS A 333 -36.52 -40.14 -14.40
N LYS A 334 -35.26 -40.64 -14.55
CA LYS A 334 -34.84 -41.42 -15.73
C LYS A 334 -35.51 -42.81 -15.79
N VAL A 335 -35.61 -43.49 -14.64
CA VAL A 335 -36.27 -44.82 -14.56
C VAL A 335 -37.78 -44.71 -14.83
N LYS A 336 -38.48 -43.72 -14.29
CA LYS A 336 -39.92 -43.51 -14.56
C LYS A 336 -40.18 -43.15 -16.06
N LYS A 337 -39.26 -42.46 -16.73
CA LYS A 337 -39.36 -42.12 -18.16
C LYS A 337 -39.11 -43.34 -19.09
N VAL A 338 -38.24 -44.28 -18.65
CA VAL A 338 -37.95 -45.53 -19.36
C VAL A 338 -39.10 -46.55 -19.18
N ILE A 339 -39.69 -46.65 -17.99
CA ILE A 339 -40.81 -47.53 -17.68
C ILE A 339 -42.06 -47.06 -18.43
N LYS A 340 -42.34 -45.71 -18.49
CA LYS A 340 -43.46 -45.20 -19.31
C LYS A 340 -43.28 -45.43 -20.81
N LYS A 341 -42.05 -45.41 -21.38
CA LYS A 341 -41.80 -45.71 -22.79
C LYS A 341 -41.91 -47.24 -23.08
N LYS A 342 -41.54 -48.12 -22.15
CA LYS A 342 -41.72 -49.59 -22.33
C LYS A 342 -43.17 -50.04 -22.25
N SER A 343 -44.00 -49.43 -21.33
CA SER A 343 -45.43 -49.74 -21.24
C SER A 343 -46.25 -49.22 -22.39
N ALA A 344 -45.85 -48.10 -23.00
CA ALA A 344 -46.48 -47.57 -24.23
C ALA A 344 -46.16 -48.44 -25.48
N LYS A 345 -44.92 -48.98 -25.61
CA LYS A 345 -44.53 -49.87 -26.70
C LYS A 345 -45.25 -51.24 -26.60
N LYS A 346 -45.46 -51.78 -25.40
CA LYS A 346 -46.16 -53.05 -25.21
C LYS A 346 -47.66 -52.97 -25.48
N LYS A 347 -48.32 -51.77 -25.30
CA LYS A 347 -49.72 -51.56 -25.64
C LYS A 347 -49.96 -51.40 -27.16
N ILE A 348 -48.96 -51.04 -27.93
CA ILE A 348 -49.00 -50.91 -29.40
C ILE A 348 -48.82 -52.29 -30.04
N GLU A 349 -47.97 -53.16 -29.50
CA GLU A 349 -47.76 -54.55 -29.99
C GLU A 349 -48.96 -55.49 -29.70
N ASP A 350 -49.67 -55.33 -28.57
CA ASP A 350 -50.90 -56.10 -28.23
C ASP A 350 -52.14 -55.64 -29.03
N GLY A 351 -52.13 -54.35 -29.51
CA GLY A 351 -53.19 -53.81 -30.30
C GLY A 351 -53.16 -54.30 -31.81
N SER A 352 -51.93 -54.59 -32.29
CA SER A 352 -51.76 -55.08 -33.67
C SER A 352 -52.03 -56.59 -33.87
N LYS A 353 -51.93 -57.40 -32.80
CA LYS A 353 -52.19 -58.83 -32.80
C LYS A 353 -53.70 -59.20 -32.75
N LYS A 354 -54.59 -58.25 -32.42
CA LYS A 354 -56.05 -58.47 -32.37
C LYS A 354 -56.78 -58.12 -33.67
N LEU A 355 -56.11 -57.59 -34.65
CA LEU A 355 -56.69 -57.23 -35.96
C LEU A 355 -56.50 -58.29 -37.06
N ASP A 356 -55.59 -59.29 -36.86
CA ASP A 356 -55.33 -60.36 -37.85
C ASP A 356 -55.96 -61.71 -37.51
N ALA A 357 -56.86 -61.79 -36.55
CA ALA A 357 -57.55 -63.02 -36.16
C ALA A 357 -59.07 -63.00 -36.48
N GLY A 358 -59.48 -62.22 -37.50
CA GLY A 358 -60.86 -62.10 -37.87
C GLY A 358 -61.03 -61.96 -39.42
N LYS A 359 -60.54 -62.96 -40.19
CA LYS A 359 -60.96 -63.31 -41.49
C LYS A 359 -60.77 -64.79 -41.74
#